data_39631a96c79c1311804cf0d27e2c28e5
#
_entry.id   39631a96c79c1311804cf0d27e2c28e5
#
_cell.length_a   1.000
_cell.length_b   1.000
_cell.length_c   1.000
_cell.angle_alpha   90.00
_cell.angle_beta   90.00
_cell.angle_gamma   90.00
#
_symmetry.space_group_name_H-M   'P 1'
#
loop_
_entity.id
_entity.type
_entity.pdbx_description
1 polymer ?
#
loop_
_entity_poly.entity_id
_entity_poly.type
_entity_poly.pdbx_seq_one_letter_code
_entity_poly.pdbx_strand_id
1 'polypeptide(L)'
;MSSTRRGRKDKVTVLHRAIAPWALYWLTRALFCTCRMRMINAEECERMLRADGNVIFGSWHGRLLALLHCYARYYGFKKLTLMVSRSRDGEMFARMLARYGVGAVRGSSSRGGTAALKELVRVCRAGHDTAISLDGSKGPRAVMQPGALLLAQLAGRPLVPLAYDATRKLTLKTWDRLIIPLPFSTIYVQLGAPIQIPRDTRDLAPYQQHVQAAMDAISAELAQRVRG
;
A
#
# COMPACT_ATOMS: atom_id res chain seq x y z
N MET A 1 17.12 -18.84 40.52
CA MET A 1 15.75 -18.49 40.10
C MET A 1 15.65 -17.58 38.85
N SER A 2 16.71 -17.38 38.08
CA SER A 2 16.70 -16.45 36.89
C SER A 2 16.43 -17.14 35.54
N SER A 3 16.62 -18.44 35.41
CA SER A 3 16.50 -19.18 34.12
C SER A 3 15.04 -19.36 33.63
N THR A 4 14.09 -19.53 34.52
CA THR A 4 12.68 -19.77 34.18
C THR A 4 11.94 -18.56 33.66
N ARG A 5 12.35 -17.34 34.03
CA ARG A 5 11.74 -16.08 33.52
C ARG A 5 12.17 -15.77 32.06
N ARG A 6 13.39 -16.15 31.68
CA ARG A 6 13.90 -15.92 30.32
C ARG A 6 13.22 -16.84 29.31
N GLY A 7 13.09 -18.13 29.62
CA GLY A 7 12.39 -19.09 28.75
C GLY A 7 10.89 -18.82 28.58
N ARG A 8 10.23 -18.21 29.57
CA ARG A 8 8.83 -17.82 29.48
C ARG A 8 8.63 -16.58 28.59
N LYS A 9 9.54 -15.60 28.64
CA LYS A 9 9.53 -14.42 27.74
C LYS A 9 9.78 -14.84 26.29
N ASP A 10 10.70 -15.78 26.05
CA ASP A 10 11.00 -16.27 24.71
C ASP A 10 9.81 -17.04 24.10
N LYS A 11 9.14 -17.89 24.87
CA LYS A 11 7.92 -18.61 24.43
C LYS A 11 6.76 -17.66 24.12
N VAL A 12 6.53 -16.65 24.96
CA VAL A 12 5.50 -15.63 24.72
C VAL A 12 5.81 -14.83 23.44
N THR A 13 7.08 -14.48 23.22
CA THR A 13 7.50 -13.76 22.01
C THR A 13 7.35 -14.60 20.74
N VAL A 14 7.64 -15.90 20.81
CA VAL A 14 7.45 -16.84 19.68
C VAL A 14 5.97 -17.03 19.39
N LEU A 15 5.13 -17.20 20.41
CA LEU A 15 3.69 -17.35 20.27
C LEU A 15 3.05 -16.10 19.68
N HIS A 16 3.42 -14.90 20.14
CA HIS A 16 2.98 -13.63 19.53
C HIS A 16 3.36 -13.51 18.05
N ARG A 17 4.58 -13.91 17.69
CA ARG A 17 5.03 -13.89 16.28
C ARG A 17 4.27 -14.86 15.38
N ALA A 18 3.76 -15.95 15.93
CA ALA A 18 2.95 -16.91 15.17
C ALA A 18 1.49 -16.49 15.07
N ILE A 19 0.90 -16.03 16.17
CA ILE A 19 -0.55 -15.75 16.25
C ILE A 19 -0.90 -14.34 15.72
N ALA A 20 -0.07 -13.32 15.98
CA ALA A 20 -0.40 -11.95 15.62
C ALA A 20 -0.70 -11.73 14.12
N PRO A 21 0.03 -12.32 13.15
CA PRO A 21 -0.31 -12.20 11.74
C PRO A 21 -1.66 -12.85 11.38
N TRP A 22 -2.05 -13.94 12.06
CA TRP A 22 -3.35 -14.57 11.89
C TRP A 22 -4.47 -13.71 12.48
N ALA A 23 -4.28 -13.22 13.68
CA ALA A 23 -5.23 -12.33 14.33
C ALA A 23 -5.45 -11.05 13.50
N LEU A 24 -4.37 -10.44 13.01
CA LEU A 24 -4.44 -9.26 12.15
C LEU A 24 -5.16 -9.55 10.84
N TYR A 25 -4.89 -10.69 10.20
CA TYR A 25 -5.58 -11.11 8.99
C TYR A 25 -7.09 -11.26 9.20
N TRP A 26 -7.50 -11.99 10.24
CA TRP A 26 -8.93 -12.20 10.50
C TRP A 26 -9.63 -10.93 10.99
N LEU A 27 -8.95 -10.12 11.81
CA LEU A 27 -9.47 -8.83 12.27
C LEU A 27 -9.72 -7.88 11.09
N THR A 28 -8.75 -7.75 10.18
CA THR A 28 -8.92 -6.91 9.00
C THR A 28 -10.00 -7.45 8.08
N ARG A 29 -10.09 -8.76 7.85
CA ARG A 29 -11.17 -9.36 7.09
C ARG A 29 -12.54 -9.12 7.71
N ALA A 30 -12.70 -9.36 9.01
CA ALA A 30 -13.95 -9.12 9.72
C ALA A 30 -14.36 -7.64 9.62
N LEU A 31 -13.43 -6.73 9.87
CA LEU A 31 -13.67 -5.29 9.75
C LEU A 31 -14.16 -4.92 8.35
N PHE A 32 -13.42 -5.30 7.31
CA PHE A 32 -13.77 -4.90 5.94
C PHE A 32 -15.01 -5.62 5.40
N CYS A 33 -15.35 -6.81 5.90
CA CYS A 33 -16.61 -7.47 5.57
C CYS A 33 -17.84 -6.67 6.06
N THR A 34 -17.71 -5.89 7.12
CA THR A 34 -18.80 -5.01 7.61
C THR A 34 -18.90 -3.69 6.83
N CYS A 35 -17.86 -3.31 6.09
CA CYS A 35 -17.80 -2.03 5.38
C CYS A 35 -18.36 -2.14 3.97
N ARG A 36 -18.99 -1.07 3.51
CA ARG A 36 -19.39 -0.91 2.10
C ARG A 36 -18.26 -0.26 1.35
N MET A 37 -17.71 -0.94 0.35
CA MET A 37 -16.64 -0.40 -0.49
C MET A 37 -17.25 0.15 -1.80
N ARG A 38 -16.94 1.41 -2.12
CA ARG A 38 -17.36 2.08 -3.34
C ARG A 38 -16.15 2.63 -4.06
N MET A 39 -15.96 2.17 -5.29
CA MET A 39 -14.92 2.69 -6.17
C MET A 39 -15.49 3.88 -6.93
N ILE A 40 -14.80 5.00 -6.87
CA ILE A 40 -15.07 6.17 -7.71
C ILE A 40 -14.41 5.87 -9.06
N ASN A 41 -15.08 6.24 -10.18
CA ASN A 41 -14.63 5.99 -11.57
C ASN A 41 -14.28 4.49 -11.86
N ALA A 42 -15.10 3.56 -11.34
CA ALA A 42 -14.87 2.12 -11.43
C ALA A 42 -14.64 1.61 -12.86
N GLU A 43 -15.44 2.10 -13.83
CA GLU A 43 -15.35 1.67 -15.23
C GLU A 43 -14.04 2.10 -15.90
N GLU A 44 -13.55 3.29 -15.59
CA GLU A 44 -12.26 3.78 -16.09
C GLU A 44 -11.10 2.97 -15.49
N CYS A 45 -11.18 2.70 -14.19
CA CYS A 45 -10.22 1.86 -13.49
C CYS A 45 -10.20 0.44 -14.07
N GLU A 46 -11.34 -0.15 -14.33
CA GLU A 46 -11.45 -1.50 -14.90
C GLU A 46 -10.88 -1.55 -16.32
N ARG A 47 -11.22 -0.56 -17.17
CA ARG A 47 -10.64 -0.45 -18.53
C ARG A 47 -9.13 -0.33 -18.48
N MET A 48 -8.60 0.54 -17.61
CA MET A 48 -7.17 0.74 -17.43
C MET A 48 -6.44 -0.54 -16.98
N LEU A 49 -7.02 -1.28 -16.05
CA LEU A 49 -6.40 -2.50 -15.50
C LEU A 49 -6.58 -3.73 -16.41
N ARG A 50 -7.53 -3.68 -17.34
CA ARG A 50 -7.69 -4.68 -18.42
C ARG A 50 -6.83 -4.35 -19.64
N ALA A 51 -6.53 -3.06 -19.88
CA ALA A 51 -5.64 -2.64 -20.93
C ALA A 51 -4.19 -2.98 -20.56
N ASP A 52 -3.55 -3.75 -21.40
CA ASP A 52 -2.13 -4.10 -21.47
C ASP A 52 -1.25 -4.01 -20.21
N GLY A 53 -1.28 -5.07 -19.46
CA GLY A 53 -0.18 -5.39 -18.58
C GLY A 53 -0.45 -5.05 -17.11
N ASN A 54 0.62 -5.04 -16.36
CA ASN A 54 0.62 -4.75 -14.93
C ASN A 54 0.95 -3.27 -14.66
N VAL A 55 0.53 -2.81 -13.48
CA VAL A 55 0.70 -1.42 -13.04
C VAL A 55 1.44 -1.33 -11.71
N ILE A 56 1.89 -0.12 -11.38
CA ILE A 56 2.49 0.21 -10.10
C ILE A 56 1.50 1.11 -9.37
N PHE A 57 0.92 0.61 -8.28
CA PHE A 57 0.05 1.42 -7.43
C PHE A 57 0.87 2.27 -6.47
N GLY A 58 0.59 3.56 -6.46
CA GLY A 58 1.19 4.52 -5.54
C GLY A 58 0.16 5.11 -4.57
N SER A 59 0.40 5.03 -3.27
CA SER A 59 -0.50 5.61 -2.25
C SER A 59 0.28 6.22 -1.10
N TRP A 60 -0.35 7.11 -0.33
CA TRP A 60 0.22 7.55 0.93
C TRP A 60 0.27 6.39 1.93
N HIS A 61 1.33 6.31 2.74
CA HIS A 61 1.53 5.25 3.73
C HIS A 61 0.32 5.07 4.65
N GLY A 62 -0.23 6.16 5.15
CA GLY A 62 -1.43 6.16 6.01
C GLY A 62 -2.73 5.75 5.31
N ARG A 63 -2.71 5.45 4.01
CA ARG A 63 -3.87 5.05 3.19
C ARG A 63 -3.75 3.64 2.60
N LEU A 64 -2.82 2.81 3.10
CA LEU A 64 -2.58 1.49 2.50
C LEU A 64 -3.53 0.39 3.03
N LEU A 65 -4.06 0.54 4.25
CA LEU A 65 -4.75 -0.57 4.94
C LEU A 65 -5.96 -1.11 4.17
N ALA A 66 -6.85 -0.24 3.67
CA ALA A 66 -8.04 -0.68 2.95
C ALA A 66 -7.76 -1.07 1.49
N LEU A 67 -6.65 -0.61 0.92
CA LEU A 67 -6.33 -0.85 -0.50
C LEU A 67 -6.04 -2.31 -0.79
N LEU A 68 -5.44 -3.03 0.15
CA LEU A 68 -5.24 -4.47 0.04
C LEU A 68 -6.57 -5.22 -0.12
N HIS A 69 -7.56 -4.84 0.69
CA HIS A 69 -8.88 -5.46 0.65
C HIS A 69 -9.65 -5.06 -0.61
N CYS A 70 -9.51 -3.81 -1.05
CA CYS A 70 -10.03 -3.30 -2.31
C CYS A 70 -9.46 -4.11 -3.49
N TYR A 71 -8.15 -4.29 -3.53
CA TYR A 71 -7.49 -5.07 -4.57
C TYR A 71 -8.03 -6.50 -4.65
N ALA A 72 -8.12 -7.19 -3.51
CA ALA A 72 -8.64 -8.55 -3.43
C ALA A 72 -10.11 -8.66 -3.89
N ARG A 73 -10.92 -7.62 -3.67
CA ARG A 73 -12.34 -7.62 -4.01
C ARG A 73 -12.61 -7.33 -5.49
N TYR A 74 -11.89 -6.37 -6.10
CA TYR A 74 -12.20 -5.86 -7.44
C TYR A 74 -11.33 -6.44 -8.55
N TYR A 75 -10.11 -6.87 -8.23
CA TYR A 75 -9.14 -7.30 -9.25
C TYR A 75 -8.82 -8.79 -9.20
N GLY A 76 -9.44 -9.51 -8.27
CA GLY A 76 -9.12 -10.91 -8.04
C GLY A 76 -7.68 -11.07 -7.54
N PHE A 77 -7.21 -12.29 -7.49
CA PHE A 77 -5.85 -12.60 -7.05
C PHE A 77 -4.85 -12.52 -8.20
N LYS A 78 -4.83 -11.39 -8.92
CA LYS A 78 -3.65 -11.10 -9.75
C LYS A 78 -2.45 -11.07 -8.83
N LYS A 79 -1.26 -11.39 -9.36
CA LYS A 79 -0.03 -11.40 -8.57
C LYS A 79 0.34 -9.97 -8.15
N LEU A 80 -0.03 -9.59 -6.95
CA LEU A 80 0.35 -8.30 -6.34
C LEU A 80 1.56 -8.48 -5.43
N THR A 81 2.50 -7.55 -5.48
CA THR A 81 3.67 -7.53 -4.61
C THR A 81 3.89 -6.13 -4.04
N LEU A 82 4.05 -6.04 -2.72
CA LEU A 82 4.27 -4.77 -2.02
C LEU A 82 5.71 -4.64 -1.51
N MET A 83 6.22 -3.41 -1.44
CA MET A 83 7.41 -3.12 -0.64
C MET A 83 7.04 -3.03 0.83
N VAL A 84 7.73 -3.81 1.67
CA VAL A 84 7.48 -3.86 3.12
C VAL A 84 8.78 -3.67 3.88
N SER A 85 8.78 -2.83 4.92
CA SER A 85 9.99 -2.53 5.70
C SER A 85 10.56 -3.79 6.37
N ARG A 86 11.88 -3.77 6.68
CA ARG A 86 12.56 -4.84 7.41
C ARG A 86 12.37 -4.78 8.93
N SER A 87 11.48 -3.91 9.43
CA SER A 87 11.13 -3.82 10.84
C SER A 87 10.37 -5.06 11.33
N ARG A 88 10.20 -5.17 12.66
CA ARG A 88 9.38 -6.24 13.27
C ARG A 88 7.92 -6.14 12.84
N ASP A 89 7.37 -4.93 12.78
CA ASP A 89 6.01 -4.68 12.32
C ASP A 89 5.86 -5.02 10.83
N GLY A 90 6.87 -4.67 10.02
CA GLY A 90 6.94 -5.07 8.62
C GLY A 90 6.99 -6.60 8.43
N GLU A 91 7.65 -7.35 9.32
CA GLU A 91 7.64 -8.82 9.29
C GLU A 91 6.23 -9.36 9.56
N MET A 92 5.56 -8.85 10.57
CA MET A 92 4.19 -9.23 10.89
C MET A 92 3.26 -8.91 9.71
N PHE A 93 3.41 -7.72 9.11
CA PHE A 93 2.63 -7.29 7.97
C PHE A 93 2.89 -8.17 6.73
N ALA A 94 4.15 -8.50 6.43
CA ALA A 94 4.50 -9.39 5.32
C ALA A 94 3.87 -10.79 5.46
N ARG A 95 3.85 -11.33 6.68
CA ARG A 95 3.17 -12.61 6.97
C ARG A 95 1.65 -12.52 6.83
N MET A 96 1.06 -11.39 7.17
CA MET A 96 -0.36 -11.12 6.92
C MET A 96 -0.63 -11.05 5.41
N LEU A 97 0.19 -10.32 4.65
CA LEU A 97 0.06 -10.20 3.19
C LEU A 97 0.11 -11.57 2.49
N ALA A 98 1.01 -12.45 2.93
CA ALA A 98 1.11 -13.80 2.38
C ALA A 98 -0.21 -14.60 2.52
N ARG A 99 -1.00 -14.33 3.56
CA ARG A 99 -2.34 -14.94 3.73
C ARG A 99 -3.40 -14.38 2.80
N TYR A 100 -3.17 -13.17 2.28
CA TYR A 100 -3.97 -12.59 1.20
C TYR A 100 -3.47 -13.02 -0.20
N GLY A 101 -2.47 -13.89 -0.29
CA GLY A 101 -1.85 -14.26 -1.58
C GLY A 101 -0.97 -13.15 -2.17
N VAL A 102 -0.57 -12.17 -1.36
CA VAL A 102 0.19 -11.00 -1.79
C VAL A 102 1.66 -11.14 -1.43
N GLY A 103 2.54 -10.92 -2.41
CA GLY A 103 3.98 -10.95 -2.25
C GLY A 103 4.51 -9.74 -1.46
N ALA A 104 5.67 -9.91 -0.82
CA ALA A 104 6.34 -8.85 -0.10
C ALA A 104 7.83 -8.81 -0.42
N VAL A 105 8.29 -7.71 -1.00
CA VAL A 105 9.72 -7.39 -1.13
C VAL A 105 10.17 -6.61 0.10
N ARG A 106 11.26 -7.09 0.74
CA ARG A 106 11.72 -6.58 2.04
C ARG A 106 12.74 -5.46 1.90
N GLY A 107 12.33 -4.24 2.20
CA GLY A 107 13.18 -3.04 2.20
C GLY A 107 12.40 -1.78 2.48
N SER A 108 13.11 -0.67 2.62
CA SER A 108 12.53 0.67 2.77
C SER A 108 13.55 1.70 2.35
N SER A 109 13.14 2.97 2.17
CA SER A 109 14.03 4.09 1.86
C SER A 109 15.21 4.22 2.84
N SER A 110 15.06 3.75 4.08
CA SER A 110 16.09 3.84 5.12
C SER A 110 16.98 2.60 5.26
N ARG A 111 16.55 1.42 4.79
CA ARG A 111 17.31 0.16 4.90
C ARG A 111 17.07 -0.76 3.71
N GLY A 112 18.12 -0.99 2.90
CA GLY A 112 18.06 -1.90 1.77
C GLY A 112 17.13 -1.45 0.65
N GLY A 113 16.87 -0.13 0.54
CA GLY A 113 15.94 0.44 -0.43
C GLY A 113 16.34 0.15 -1.87
N THR A 114 17.61 0.29 -2.22
CA THR A 114 18.11 0.01 -3.57
C THR A 114 17.93 -1.46 -3.96
N ALA A 115 18.23 -2.39 -3.05
CA ALA A 115 18.05 -3.82 -3.31
C ALA A 115 16.55 -4.17 -3.44
N ALA A 116 15.70 -3.60 -2.59
CA ALA A 116 14.26 -3.79 -2.66
C ALA A 116 13.67 -3.17 -3.93
N LEU A 117 14.15 -2.01 -4.35
CA LEU A 117 13.71 -1.38 -5.59
C LEU A 117 14.07 -2.24 -6.82
N LYS A 118 15.31 -2.75 -6.88
CA LYS A 118 15.73 -3.68 -7.95
C LYS A 118 14.85 -4.94 -7.99
N GLU A 119 14.53 -5.51 -6.83
CA GLU A 119 13.67 -6.67 -6.74
C GLU A 119 12.23 -6.35 -7.16
N LEU A 120 11.67 -5.20 -6.77
CA LEU A 120 10.35 -4.77 -7.25
C LEU A 120 10.33 -4.55 -8.76
N VAL A 121 11.40 -3.96 -9.34
CA VAL A 121 11.53 -3.83 -10.80
C VAL A 121 11.50 -5.21 -11.47
N ARG A 122 12.23 -6.19 -10.92
CA ARG A 122 12.26 -7.56 -11.44
C ARG A 122 10.87 -8.20 -11.40
N VAL A 123 10.19 -8.09 -10.26
CA VAL A 123 8.85 -8.64 -10.04
C VAL A 123 7.82 -7.95 -10.95
N CYS A 124 7.90 -6.63 -11.08
CA CYS A 124 7.03 -5.85 -11.96
C CYS A 124 7.23 -6.25 -13.43
N ARG A 125 8.48 -6.39 -13.88
CA ARG A 125 8.79 -6.87 -15.26
C ARG A 125 8.33 -8.31 -15.50
N ALA A 126 8.21 -9.12 -14.45
CA ALA A 126 7.66 -10.48 -14.51
C ALA A 126 6.12 -10.51 -14.59
N GLY A 127 5.45 -9.35 -14.71
CA GLY A 127 4.01 -9.25 -14.90
C GLY A 127 3.19 -9.16 -13.61
N HIS A 128 3.85 -8.92 -12.46
CA HIS A 128 3.10 -8.65 -11.22
C HIS A 128 2.69 -7.19 -11.14
N ASP A 129 1.50 -6.91 -10.66
CA ASP A 129 1.19 -5.60 -10.12
C ASP A 129 2.07 -5.34 -8.88
N THR A 130 2.49 -4.11 -8.69
CA THR A 130 3.27 -3.74 -7.51
C THR A 130 2.64 -2.57 -6.79
N ALA A 131 2.89 -2.45 -5.49
CA ALA A 131 2.43 -1.30 -4.73
C ALA A 131 3.55 -0.75 -3.83
N ILE A 132 3.60 0.58 -3.74
CA ILE A 132 4.62 1.30 -2.98
C ILE A 132 4.01 2.53 -2.30
N SER A 133 4.47 2.87 -1.08
CA SER A 133 4.13 4.13 -0.46
C SER A 133 4.90 5.29 -1.09
N LEU A 134 4.17 6.34 -1.47
CA LEU A 134 4.74 7.50 -2.16
C LEU A 134 5.54 8.39 -1.21
N ASP A 135 5.14 8.50 0.04
CA ASP A 135 5.81 9.27 1.10
C ASP A 135 6.87 8.46 1.86
N GLY A 136 7.13 7.22 1.41
CA GLY A 136 8.12 6.35 2.01
C GLY A 136 7.72 5.85 3.41
N SER A 137 8.69 5.25 4.13
CA SER A 137 8.45 4.62 5.43
C SER A 137 8.67 5.54 6.64
N LYS A 138 9.15 6.75 6.42
CA LYS A 138 9.49 7.73 7.47
C LYS A 138 8.93 9.13 7.21
N GLY A 139 8.26 9.33 6.08
CA GLY A 139 7.76 10.61 5.66
C GLY A 139 8.84 11.58 5.12
N PRO A 140 8.55 12.85 5.03
CA PRO A 140 7.38 13.54 5.61
C PRO A 140 6.04 13.06 5.01
N ARG A 141 4.99 13.07 5.84
CA ARG A 141 3.65 12.63 5.47
C ARG A 141 3.12 13.37 4.25
N ALA A 142 2.55 12.61 3.30
CA ALA A 142 1.93 13.13 2.07
C ALA A 142 2.89 14.03 1.25
N VAL A 143 4.17 13.72 1.28
CA VAL A 143 5.20 14.36 0.44
C VAL A 143 5.85 13.30 -0.43
N MET A 144 5.69 13.43 -1.74
CA MET A 144 6.17 12.47 -2.73
C MET A 144 7.68 12.28 -2.66
N GLN A 145 8.13 11.03 -2.52
CA GLN A 145 9.52 10.61 -2.57
C GLN A 145 9.86 9.99 -3.94
N PRO A 146 11.10 10.11 -4.43
CA PRO A 146 11.44 9.69 -5.80
C PRO A 146 11.40 8.18 -6.05
N GLY A 147 11.32 7.35 -5.00
CA GLY A 147 11.42 5.90 -5.13
C GLY A 147 10.38 5.26 -6.03
N ALA A 148 9.14 5.74 -6.01
CA ALA A 148 8.07 5.22 -6.87
C ALA A 148 8.25 5.63 -8.34
N LEU A 149 8.79 6.82 -8.60
CA LEU A 149 9.12 7.28 -9.95
C LEU A 149 10.23 6.44 -10.55
N LEU A 150 11.29 6.18 -9.77
CA LEU A 150 12.39 5.31 -10.17
C LEU A 150 11.90 3.88 -10.46
N LEU A 151 10.96 3.36 -9.65
CA LEU A 151 10.34 2.07 -9.91
C LEU A 151 9.62 2.08 -11.27
N ALA A 152 8.77 3.07 -11.51
CA ALA A 152 8.00 3.19 -12.75
C ALA A 152 8.90 3.34 -13.97
N GLN A 153 9.90 4.21 -13.90
CA GLN A 153 10.89 4.45 -14.96
C GLN A 153 11.66 3.16 -15.28
N LEU A 154 12.23 2.51 -14.28
CA LEU A 154 13.06 1.32 -14.46
C LEU A 154 12.21 0.11 -14.89
N ALA A 155 11.00 -0.05 -14.36
CA ALA A 155 10.12 -1.13 -14.76
C ALA A 155 9.50 -0.90 -16.16
N GLY A 156 9.35 0.36 -16.58
CA GLY A 156 8.65 0.76 -17.81
C GLY A 156 7.16 0.48 -17.71
N ARG A 157 6.57 0.70 -16.51
CA ARG A 157 5.17 0.50 -16.22
C ARG A 157 4.54 1.74 -15.61
N PRO A 158 3.25 2.01 -15.87
CA PRO A 158 2.60 3.21 -15.36
C PRO A 158 2.51 3.20 -13.84
N LEU A 159 2.70 4.36 -13.23
CA LEU A 159 2.38 4.64 -11.85
C LEU A 159 0.92 5.11 -11.77
N VAL A 160 0.11 4.41 -10.98
CA VAL A 160 -1.30 4.73 -10.77
C VAL A 160 -1.46 5.27 -9.35
N PRO A 161 -1.72 6.58 -9.18
CA PRO A 161 -2.04 7.16 -7.90
C PRO A 161 -3.35 6.57 -7.37
N LEU A 162 -3.38 6.25 -6.07
CA LEU A 162 -4.60 5.69 -5.51
C LEU A 162 -4.71 6.04 -4.02
N ALA A 163 -5.93 6.33 -3.55
CA ALA A 163 -6.20 6.55 -2.15
C ALA A 163 -7.59 6.06 -1.75
N TYR A 164 -7.83 6.00 -0.46
CA TYR A 164 -9.16 5.81 0.10
C TYR A 164 -9.43 6.77 1.25
N ASP A 165 -10.71 6.97 1.53
CA ASP A 165 -11.19 7.55 2.77
C ASP A 165 -12.49 6.85 3.19
N ALA A 166 -12.94 7.07 4.44
CA ALA A 166 -14.12 6.41 4.99
C ALA A 166 -15.02 7.39 5.74
N THR A 167 -16.35 7.20 5.64
CA THR A 167 -17.34 8.05 6.32
C THR A 167 -17.20 8.03 7.84
N ARG A 168 -16.81 6.88 8.40
CA ARG A 168 -16.49 6.72 9.82
C ARG A 168 -15.13 6.07 9.94
N LYS A 169 -14.21 6.74 10.62
CA LYS A 169 -12.80 6.33 10.69
C LYS A 169 -12.15 6.73 11.99
N LEU A 170 -11.19 5.94 12.40
CA LEU A 170 -10.19 6.30 13.40
C LEU A 170 -8.92 6.75 12.67
N THR A 171 -8.43 7.93 12.99
CA THR A 171 -7.13 8.40 12.51
C THR A 171 -6.13 8.32 13.65
N LEU A 172 -5.11 7.48 13.49
CA LEU A 172 -4.10 7.29 14.51
C LEU A 172 -3.18 8.52 14.63
N LYS A 173 -2.64 8.74 15.82
CA LYS A 173 -1.64 9.80 16.09
C LYS A 173 -0.22 9.36 15.69
N THR A 174 -0.08 8.61 14.59
CA THR A 174 1.19 8.20 13.99
C THR A 174 1.69 9.27 13.02
N TRP A 175 2.95 9.21 12.60
CA TRP A 175 3.54 10.18 11.66
C TRP A 175 2.75 10.22 10.33
N ASP A 176 2.24 9.08 9.87
CA ASP A 176 1.50 8.90 8.61
C ASP A 176 -0.01 9.15 8.74
N ARG A 177 -0.51 9.37 9.97
CA ARG A 177 -1.94 9.52 10.25
C ARG A 177 -2.75 8.36 9.66
N LEU A 178 -2.33 7.11 9.96
CA LEU A 178 -3.01 5.91 9.46
C LEU A 178 -4.51 5.96 9.72
N ILE A 179 -5.28 5.76 8.65
CA ILE A 179 -6.74 5.67 8.72
C ILE A 179 -7.17 4.22 8.87
N ILE A 180 -7.99 3.97 9.88
CA ILE A 180 -8.67 2.70 10.10
C ILE A 180 -10.18 2.96 9.96
N PRO A 181 -10.85 2.43 8.91
CA PRO A 181 -12.29 2.51 8.80
C PRO A 181 -12.96 1.86 10.01
N LEU A 182 -14.07 2.42 10.48
CA LEU A 182 -14.88 1.79 11.53
C LEU A 182 -15.88 0.80 10.92
N PRO A 183 -16.35 -0.20 11.66
CA PRO A 183 -17.39 -1.12 11.21
C PRO A 183 -18.60 -0.37 10.65
N PHE A 184 -19.21 -0.93 9.60
CA PHE A 184 -20.41 -0.41 8.92
C PHE A 184 -20.21 0.95 8.24
N SER A 185 -18.95 1.40 8.03
CA SER A 185 -18.65 2.61 7.27
C SER A 185 -18.70 2.35 5.76
N THR A 186 -18.91 3.43 5.00
CA THR A 186 -18.65 3.41 3.56
C THR A 186 -17.20 3.85 3.30
N ILE A 187 -16.45 3.01 2.59
CA ILE A 187 -15.07 3.28 2.16
C ILE A 187 -15.15 3.68 0.69
N TYR A 188 -14.72 4.90 0.39
CA TYR A 188 -14.55 5.36 -0.98
C TYR A 188 -13.09 5.17 -1.40
N VAL A 189 -12.90 4.54 -2.55
CA VAL A 189 -11.58 4.31 -3.17
C VAL A 189 -11.55 5.02 -4.50
N GLN A 190 -10.48 5.71 -4.78
CA GLN A 190 -10.30 6.44 -6.04
C GLN A 190 -8.91 6.16 -6.60
N LEU A 191 -8.87 5.87 -7.90
CA LEU A 191 -7.64 5.79 -8.69
C LEU A 191 -7.52 7.05 -9.53
N GLY A 192 -6.29 7.54 -9.67
CA GLY A 192 -5.98 8.57 -10.64
C GLY A 192 -5.59 7.99 -12.00
N ALA A 193 -5.42 8.86 -12.97
CA ALA A 193 -4.92 8.48 -14.29
C ALA A 193 -3.53 7.84 -14.20
N PRO A 194 -3.23 6.85 -15.05
CA PRO A 194 -1.90 6.25 -15.13
C PRO A 194 -0.86 7.28 -15.59
N ILE A 195 0.25 7.35 -14.88
CA ILE A 195 1.35 8.27 -15.19
C ILE A 195 2.52 7.45 -15.72
N GLN A 196 2.84 7.63 -17.01
CA GLN A 196 4.00 7.01 -17.64
C GLN A 196 5.25 7.86 -17.43
N ILE A 197 6.36 7.21 -17.09
CA ILE A 197 7.66 7.86 -16.93
C ILE A 197 8.61 7.26 -17.97
N PRO A 198 9.01 8.02 -19.00
CA PRO A 198 9.92 7.53 -20.02
C PRO A 198 11.27 7.11 -19.42
N ARG A 199 11.85 6.03 -19.96
CA ARG A 199 13.12 5.47 -19.44
C ARG A 199 14.32 6.39 -19.57
N ASP A 200 14.31 7.26 -20.56
CA ASP A 200 15.33 8.24 -20.86
C ASP A 200 15.18 9.56 -20.11
N THR A 201 14.12 9.71 -19.32
CA THR A 201 13.88 10.90 -18.48
C THR A 201 15.04 11.10 -17.50
N ARG A 202 15.72 12.25 -17.61
CA ARG A 202 16.82 12.65 -16.71
C ARG A 202 16.32 13.44 -15.50
N ASP A 203 15.33 14.29 -15.72
CA ASP A 203 14.72 15.10 -14.66
C ASP A 203 13.36 14.51 -14.25
N LEU A 204 13.28 14.00 -13.02
CA LEU A 204 12.06 13.43 -12.45
C LEU A 204 11.19 14.47 -11.71
N ALA A 205 11.67 15.71 -11.52
CA ALA A 205 10.96 16.72 -10.74
C ALA A 205 9.56 17.06 -11.32
N PRO A 206 9.36 17.21 -12.64
CA PRO A 206 8.03 17.45 -13.20
C PRO A 206 7.06 16.30 -12.92
N TYR A 207 7.52 15.05 -12.99
CA TYR A 207 6.69 13.87 -12.68
C TYR A 207 6.39 13.78 -11.19
N GLN A 208 7.33 14.15 -10.33
CA GLN A 208 7.10 14.21 -8.90
C GLN A 208 6.00 15.21 -8.54
N GLN A 209 6.05 16.41 -9.14
CA GLN A 209 5.01 17.42 -8.97
C GLN A 209 3.66 16.95 -9.51
N HIS A 210 3.64 16.28 -10.66
CA HIS A 210 2.41 15.74 -11.25
C HIS A 210 1.77 14.67 -10.35
N VAL A 211 2.55 13.69 -9.86
CA VAL A 211 2.04 12.67 -8.94
C VAL A 211 1.58 13.29 -7.62
N GLN A 212 2.32 14.27 -7.08
CA GLN A 212 1.92 15.00 -5.88
C GLN A 212 0.56 15.68 -6.08
N ALA A 213 0.41 16.46 -7.16
CA ALA A 213 -0.83 17.15 -7.48
C ALA A 213 -2.02 16.17 -7.67
N ALA A 214 -1.80 15.05 -8.36
CA ALA A 214 -2.82 14.02 -8.54
C ALA A 214 -3.26 13.42 -7.19
N MET A 215 -2.34 13.12 -6.30
CA MET A 215 -2.63 12.58 -4.96
C MET A 215 -3.33 13.60 -4.06
N ASP A 216 -2.99 14.87 -4.17
CA ASP A 216 -3.63 15.96 -3.41
C ASP A 216 -5.08 16.15 -3.89
N ALA A 217 -5.31 16.13 -5.21
CA ALA A 217 -6.65 16.21 -5.81
C ALA A 217 -7.53 15.01 -5.36
N ILE A 218 -7.02 13.78 -5.47
CA ILE A 218 -7.72 12.57 -5.00
C ILE A 218 -8.04 12.68 -3.51
N SER A 219 -7.09 13.14 -2.70
CA SER A 219 -7.28 13.27 -1.25
C SER A 219 -8.34 14.31 -0.90
N ALA A 220 -8.38 15.44 -1.63
CA ALA A 220 -9.38 16.50 -1.45
C ALA A 220 -10.79 16.02 -1.84
N GLU A 221 -10.93 15.35 -2.99
CA GLU A 221 -12.20 14.81 -3.45
C GLU A 221 -12.76 13.77 -2.48
N LEU A 222 -11.93 12.82 -2.04
CA LEU A 222 -12.31 11.83 -1.05
C LEU A 222 -12.76 12.46 0.26
N ALA A 223 -12.05 13.52 0.73
CA ALA A 223 -12.40 14.24 1.94
C ALA A 223 -13.74 14.96 1.85
N GLN A 224 -14.09 15.48 0.68
CA GLN A 224 -15.42 16.08 0.43
C GLN A 224 -16.51 15.00 0.44
N ARG A 225 -16.29 13.89 -0.25
CA ARG A 225 -17.26 12.82 -0.43
C ARG A 225 -17.62 12.07 0.88
N VAL A 226 -16.73 12.03 1.84
CA VAL A 226 -17.01 11.40 3.15
C VAL A 226 -17.69 12.32 4.14
N ARG A 227 -17.83 13.62 3.83
CA ARG A 227 -18.53 14.61 4.65
C ARG A 227 -20.00 14.81 4.27
N GLY A 228 -20.33 14.56 3.01
CA GLY A 228 -21.71 14.59 2.48
C GLY A 228 -22.35 13.22 2.55
#